data_b87ba26d23fa565e242915e82c531d2e
#
_entry.id   b87ba26d23fa565e242915e82c531d2e
#
_cell.length_a   1.000
_cell.length_b   1.000
_cell.length_c   1.000
_cell.angle_alpha   90.00
_cell.angle_beta   90.00
_cell.angle_gamma   90.00
#
_symmetry.space_group_name_H-M   'P 1'
#
loop_
_entity.id
_entity.type
_entity.pdbx_description
1 polymer ?
#
loop_
_entity_poly.entity_id
_entity_poly.type
_entity_poly.pdbx_seq_one_letter_code
_entity_poly.pdbx_strand_id
1 'polypeptide(L)'
;DMLLATVSAGASMVFAGPYNHALEGALVRNLWTGISAWVGIRAADLAPLGLGGIAESAYDVFVGCFGTRVDPPALTAELGQRWAIVSGYHKLFACCQYAHSAVEASLVLGERLASTGRTPDDIAEITVETHPRGLTLTEVEPPTVLSAKFSMPHAMAAVAARRTGGQTAFGRDTLDDPAIARLRHAVRLEPYAPIETWPKDRPGRVTWHLSNGETWTEAVENARGGEDEPFSTDELLGKIDELTRAVFPAMPDVLRELIVDPHAVAGKPWRDVVTQMTKR
;
A
#
# COMPACT_ATOMS: atom_id res chain seq x y z
N ASP A 1 9.35 -32.98 14.22
CA ASP A 1 9.47 -32.38 12.88
C ASP A 1 9.93 -30.94 12.98
N MET A 2 11.12 -30.64 12.42
CA MET A 2 11.82 -29.36 12.53
C MET A 2 11.00 -28.21 11.96
N LEU A 3 10.35 -28.40 10.82
CA LEU A 3 9.52 -27.36 10.19
C LEU A 3 8.34 -26.96 11.09
N LEU A 4 7.64 -27.95 11.63
CA LEU A 4 6.51 -27.70 12.54
C LEU A 4 6.97 -26.94 13.80
N ALA A 5 8.07 -27.40 14.41
CA ALA A 5 8.64 -26.74 15.58
C ALA A 5 9.03 -25.26 15.30
N THR A 6 9.62 -25.01 14.13
CA THR A 6 9.99 -23.65 13.69
C THR A 6 8.77 -22.76 13.49
N VAL A 7 7.77 -23.22 12.73
CA VAL A 7 6.55 -22.45 12.44
C VAL A 7 5.77 -22.18 13.73
N SER A 8 5.64 -23.18 14.59
CA SER A 8 4.95 -23.06 15.88
C SER A 8 5.66 -22.11 16.83
N ALA A 9 7.01 -22.14 16.88
CA ALA A 9 7.79 -21.16 17.64
C ALA A 9 7.59 -19.73 17.10
N GLY A 10 7.64 -19.56 15.79
CA GLY A 10 7.36 -18.27 15.14
C GLY A 10 5.98 -17.74 15.50
N ALA A 11 4.95 -18.59 15.45
CA ALA A 11 3.58 -18.25 15.84
C ALA A 11 3.48 -17.82 17.32
N SER A 12 4.29 -18.41 18.21
CA SER A 12 4.31 -18.05 19.64
C SER A 12 5.00 -16.72 19.93
N MET A 13 5.77 -16.19 18.98
CA MET A 13 6.53 -14.93 19.10
C MET A 13 5.97 -13.80 18.21
N VAL A 14 4.68 -13.84 17.85
CA VAL A 14 4.05 -12.82 17.02
C VAL A 14 3.81 -11.51 17.76
N PHE A 15 3.79 -10.42 17.01
CA PHE A 15 3.48 -9.09 17.49
C PHE A 15 2.13 -8.61 16.97
N ALA A 16 1.35 -7.94 17.83
CA ALA A 16 0.15 -7.23 17.42
C ALA A 16 0.53 -5.83 16.91
N GLY A 17 0.11 -5.50 15.68
CA GLY A 17 0.35 -4.19 15.08
C GLY A 17 -0.95 -3.40 14.94
N PRO A 18 -1.28 -2.47 15.88
CA PRO A 18 -2.51 -1.69 15.81
C PRO A 18 -2.58 -0.81 14.57
N TYR A 19 -3.72 -0.80 13.85
CA TYR A 19 -3.88 0.00 12.63
C TYR A 19 -3.72 1.50 12.87
N ASN A 20 -4.10 2.00 14.04
CA ASN A 20 -3.95 3.41 14.42
C ASN A 20 -2.50 3.92 14.32
N HIS A 21 -1.50 3.06 14.46
CA HIS A 21 -0.10 3.45 14.26
C HIS A 21 0.17 3.98 12.85
N ALA A 22 -0.57 3.51 11.84
CA ALA A 22 -0.47 4.05 10.50
C ALA A 22 -1.13 5.44 10.38
N LEU A 23 -2.32 5.61 10.97
CA LEU A 23 -3.07 6.86 10.95
C LEU A 23 -2.32 7.96 11.69
N GLU A 24 -1.83 7.66 12.90
CA GLU A 24 -1.05 8.57 13.75
C GLU A 24 0.39 8.80 13.24
N GLY A 25 0.81 8.08 12.21
CA GLY A 25 2.14 8.23 11.63
C GLY A 25 3.29 7.67 12.48
N ALA A 26 3.01 6.69 13.36
CA ALA A 26 4.02 6.04 14.18
C ALA A 26 4.94 5.14 13.35
N LEU A 27 6.20 5.52 13.18
CA LEU A 27 7.16 4.88 12.28
C LEU A 27 7.48 3.41 12.63
N VAL A 28 7.22 2.98 13.87
CA VAL A 28 7.35 1.57 14.27
C VAL A 28 6.54 0.63 13.36
N ARG A 29 5.44 1.13 12.79
CA ARG A 29 4.63 0.38 11.81
C ARG A 29 5.47 -0.12 10.62
N ASN A 30 6.46 0.62 10.19
CA ASN A 30 7.33 0.25 9.07
C ASN A 30 8.28 -0.91 9.39
N LEU A 31 8.45 -1.23 10.67
CA LEU A 31 9.30 -2.32 11.13
C LEU A 31 8.58 -3.67 11.21
N TRP A 32 7.24 -3.71 11.20
CA TRP A 32 6.49 -4.93 11.51
C TRP A 32 6.83 -6.10 10.61
N THR A 33 6.92 -5.90 9.30
CA THR A 33 7.28 -6.96 8.35
C THR A 33 8.73 -7.43 8.54
N GLY A 34 9.65 -6.50 8.74
CA GLY A 34 11.06 -6.81 8.99
C GLY A 34 11.28 -7.56 10.30
N ILE A 35 10.59 -7.15 11.37
CA ILE A 35 10.65 -7.83 12.67
C ILE A 35 10.01 -9.22 12.58
N SER A 36 8.89 -9.37 11.86
CA SER A 36 8.27 -10.68 11.65
C SER A 36 9.20 -11.64 10.91
N ALA A 37 9.90 -11.16 9.87
CA ALA A 37 10.90 -11.97 9.17
C ALA A 37 12.07 -12.34 10.09
N TRP A 38 12.55 -11.39 10.90
CA TRP A 38 13.62 -11.65 11.88
C TRP A 38 13.20 -12.71 12.92
N VAL A 39 11.96 -12.64 13.43
CA VAL A 39 11.40 -13.65 14.34
C VAL A 39 11.39 -15.03 13.68
N GLY A 40 10.94 -15.13 12.41
CA GLY A 40 10.92 -16.39 11.68
C GLY A 40 12.33 -17.00 11.52
N ILE A 41 13.33 -16.18 11.20
CA ILE A 41 14.73 -16.61 11.11
C ILE A 41 15.23 -17.10 12.48
N ARG A 42 14.96 -16.35 13.55
CA ARG A 42 15.37 -16.78 14.92
C ARG A 42 14.67 -18.08 15.36
N ALA A 43 13.40 -18.25 15.03
CA ALA A 43 12.70 -19.49 15.28
C ALA A 43 13.39 -20.68 14.58
N ALA A 44 13.82 -20.49 13.32
CA ALA A 44 14.55 -21.50 12.58
C ALA A 44 15.92 -21.84 13.20
N ASP A 45 16.64 -20.85 13.72
CA ASP A 45 17.92 -21.05 14.40
C ASP A 45 17.77 -21.78 15.74
N LEU A 46 16.66 -21.54 16.45
CA LEU A 46 16.41 -22.06 17.79
C LEU A 46 15.77 -23.46 17.79
N ALA A 47 14.98 -23.81 16.78
CA ALA A 47 14.30 -25.09 16.71
C ALA A 47 15.25 -26.30 16.78
N PRO A 48 16.44 -26.33 16.14
CA PRO A 48 17.41 -27.42 16.28
C PRO A 48 17.96 -27.59 17.71
N LEU A 49 17.86 -26.55 18.53
CA LEU A 49 18.28 -26.56 19.94
C LEU A 49 17.19 -27.08 20.90
N GLY A 50 16.05 -27.55 20.35
CA GLY A 50 14.88 -27.95 21.12
C GLY A 50 13.98 -26.84 21.61
N LEU A 51 14.23 -25.58 21.16
CA LEU A 51 13.42 -24.41 21.50
C LEU A 51 12.33 -24.18 20.43
N GLY A 52 11.54 -25.23 20.17
CA GLY A 52 10.40 -25.18 19.25
C GLY A 52 9.09 -24.87 19.95
N GLY A 53 8.06 -24.53 19.17
CA GLY A 53 6.69 -24.46 19.67
C GLY A 53 5.99 -25.82 19.63
N ILE A 54 4.74 -25.86 20.13
CA ILE A 54 3.85 -27.02 20.04
C ILE A 54 2.92 -26.90 18.84
N ALA A 55 2.27 -27.98 18.43
CA ALA A 55 1.40 -28.00 17.24
C ALA A 55 0.26 -26.96 17.34
N GLU A 56 -0.26 -26.74 18.51
CA GLU A 56 -1.39 -25.86 18.81
C GLU A 56 -0.98 -24.38 18.97
N SER A 57 0.32 -24.04 18.95
CA SER A 57 0.82 -22.68 19.25
C SER A 57 0.10 -21.58 18.49
N ALA A 58 -0.14 -21.75 17.19
CA ALA A 58 -0.85 -20.76 16.40
C ALA A 58 -2.31 -20.60 16.87
N TYR A 59 -3.00 -21.69 17.17
CA TYR A 59 -4.37 -21.66 17.68
C TYR A 59 -4.43 -20.96 19.05
N ASP A 60 -3.55 -21.35 19.96
CA ASP A 60 -3.50 -20.79 21.31
C ASP A 60 -3.26 -19.27 21.29
N VAL A 61 -2.36 -18.79 20.41
CA VAL A 61 -2.08 -17.37 20.27
C VAL A 61 -3.25 -16.63 19.61
N PHE A 62 -3.67 -17.05 18.43
CA PHE A 62 -4.66 -16.29 17.68
C PHE A 62 -6.07 -16.41 18.23
N VAL A 63 -6.46 -17.58 18.71
CA VAL A 63 -7.79 -17.80 19.31
C VAL A 63 -7.75 -17.52 20.83
N GLY A 64 -6.83 -18.15 21.54
CA GLY A 64 -6.76 -18.05 23.00
C GLY A 64 -6.35 -16.65 23.49
N CYS A 65 -5.26 -16.07 22.96
CA CYS A 65 -4.76 -14.78 23.43
C CYS A 65 -5.42 -13.59 22.74
N PHE A 66 -5.64 -13.64 21.41
CA PHE A 66 -6.18 -12.52 20.65
C PHE A 66 -7.70 -12.57 20.45
N GLY A 67 -8.36 -13.67 20.77
CA GLY A 67 -9.80 -13.83 20.60
C GLY A 67 -10.28 -13.86 19.15
N THR A 68 -9.39 -14.18 18.21
CA THR A 68 -9.72 -14.25 16.77
C THR A 68 -10.56 -15.48 16.48
N ARG A 69 -11.54 -15.36 15.59
CA ARG A 69 -12.27 -16.52 15.06
C ARG A 69 -11.45 -17.15 13.96
N VAL A 70 -11.32 -18.47 14.00
CA VAL A 70 -10.58 -19.26 13.01
C VAL A 70 -11.50 -20.32 12.42
N ASP A 71 -11.41 -20.53 11.12
CA ASP A 71 -11.98 -21.67 10.40
C ASP A 71 -10.84 -22.58 9.92
N PRO A 72 -10.45 -23.60 10.70
CA PRO A 72 -9.33 -24.46 10.34
C PRO A 72 -9.48 -25.16 8.98
N PRO A 73 -10.65 -25.66 8.56
CA PRO A 73 -10.85 -26.20 7.22
C PRO A 73 -10.51 -25.20 6.10
N ALA A 74 -10.82 -23.93 6.26
CA ALA A 74 -10.51 -22.90 5.26
C ALA A 74 -9.01 -22.68 5.07
N LEU A 75 -8.18 -22.93 6.10
CA LEU A 75 -6.72 -22.79 6.01
C LEU A 75 -6.07 -23.83 5.11
N THR A 76 -6.70 -24.99 4.95
CA THR A 76 -6.20 -26.10 4.15
C THR A 76 -6.97 -26.33 2.86
N ALA A 77 -8.08 -25.61 2.67
CA ALA A 77 -8.88 -25.66 1.45
C ALA A 77 -8.01 -25.26 0.24
N GLU A 78 -8.09 -26.05 -0.82
CA GLU A 78 -7.37 -25.81 -2.09
C GLU A 78 -5.84 -25.67 -1.95
N LEU A 79 -5.25 -26.17 -0.85
CA LEU A 79 -3.81 -26.12 -0.63
C LEU A 79 -3.07 -26.85 -1.77
N GLY A 80 -2.10 -26.18 -2.39
CA GLY A 80 -1.38 -26.67 -3.56
C GLY A 80 -2.13 -26.54 -4.90
N GLN A 81 -3.39 -26.08 -4.90
CA GLN A 81 -4.19 -25.84 -6.11
C GLN A 81 -4.41 -24.34 -6.34
N ARG A 82 -4.64 -23.57 -5.27
CA ARG A 82 -4.84 -22.13 -5.32
C ARG A 82 -3.70 -21.40 -4.61
N TRP A 83 -3.16 -20.42 -5.29
CA TRP A 83 -2.09 -19.57 -4.76
C TRP A 83 -2.63 -18.18 -4.48
N ALA A 84 -2.82 -17.84 -3.21
CA ALA A 84 -3.39 -16.55 -2.79
C ALA A 84 -2.58 -15.34 -3.29
N ILE A 85 -1.30 -15.49 -3.60
CA ILE A 85 -0.46 -14.44 -4.15
C ILE A 85 -0.94 -13.96 -5.53
N VAL A 86 -1.61 -14.82 -6.30
CA VAL A 86 -2.17 -14.47 -7.63
C VAL A 86 -3.30 -13.46 -7.50
N SER A 87 -4.08 -13.53 -6.41
CA SER A 87 -5.14 -12.58 -6.09
C SER A 87 -4.64 -11.36 -5.28
N GLY A 88 -3.33 -11.15 -5.25
CA GLY A 88 -2.73 -10.00 -4.56
C GLY A 88 -2.89 -8.70 -5.34
N TYR A 89 -2.82 -7.58 -4.63
CA TYR A 89 -2.81 -6.25 -5.23
C TYR A 89 -1.40 -5.70 -5.39
N HIS A 90 -1.09 -5.18 -6.56
CA HIS A 90 0.02 -4.26 -6.76
C HIS A 90 -0.45 -2.82 -6.48
N LYS A 91 0.42 -1.98 -5.95
CA LYS A 91 0.12 -0.58 -5.65
C LYS A 91 1.09 0.32 -6.40
N LEU A 92 0.60 1.22 -7.25
CA LEU A 92 1.43 2.27 -7.86
C LEU A 92 1.57 3.48 -6.93
N PHE A 93 0.48 3.87 -6.25
CA PHE A 93 0.49 5.08 -5.44
C PHE A 93 1.06 4.85 -4.03
N ALA A 94 1.71 5.88 -3.50
CA ALA A 94 2.41 5.82 -2.22
C ALA A 94 1.51 6.05 -1.00
N CYS A 95 0.20 5.80 -1.11
CA CYS A 95 -0.80 6.02 -0.07
C CYS A 95 -1.58 4.75 0.32
N CYS A 96 -2.53 4.90 1.24
CA CYS A 96 -3.45 3.82 1.63
C CYS A 96 -4.25 3.32 0.43
N GLN A 97 -4.50 2.01 0.35
CA GLN A 97 -5.26 1.39 -0.75
C GLN A 97 -6.67 2.01 -0.91
N TYR A 98 -7.31 2.40 0.19
CA TYR A 98 -8.62 3.04 0.15
C TYR A 98 -8.63 4.47 -0.44
N ALA A 99 -7.46 5.04 -0.73
CA ALA A 99 -7.33 6.32 -1.43
C ALA A 99 -7.02 6.16 -2.94
N HIS A 100 -6.71 4.95 -3.41
CA HIS A 100 -6.21 4.75 -4.77
C HIS A 100 -7.21 5.18 -5.85
N SER A 101 -8.47 4.76 -5.77
CA SER A 101 -9.51 5.16 -6.75
C SER A 101 -9.71 6.68 -6.77
N ALA A 102 -9.69 7.33 -5.60
CA ALA A 102 -9.77 8.78 -5.51
C ALA A 102 -8.52 9.47 -6.08
N VAL A 103 -7.32 8.88 -5.90
CA VAL A 103 -6.09 9.38 -6.52
C VAL A 103 -6.15 9.26 -8.05
N GLU A 104 -6.60 8.13 -8.60
CA GLU A 104 -6.78 7.95 -10.05
C GLU A 104 -7.76 8.98 -10.62
N ALA A 105 -8.92 9.15 -9.99
CA ALA A 105 -9.90 10.17 -10.38
C ALA A 105 -9.30 11.59 -10.33
N SER A 106 -8.54 11.91 -9.27
CA SER A 106 -7.88 13.21 -9.13
C SER A 106 -6.78 13.44 -10.16
N LEU A 107 -6.08 12.42 -10.61
CA LEU A 107 -5.08 12.53 -11.69
C LEU A 107 -5.72 12.94 -13.00
N VAL A 108 -6.88 12.34 -13.36
CA VAL A 108 -7.65 12.74 -14.55
C VAL A 108 -8.09 14.20 -14.46
N LEU A 109 -8.61 14.62 -13.31
CA LEU A 109 -8.99 16.02 -13.08
C LEU A 109 -7.78 16.97 -13.14
N GLY A 110 -6.61 16.52 -12.66
CA GLY A 110 -5.35 17.28 -12.72
C GLY A 110 -4.86 17.51 -14.15
N GLU A 111 -4.97 16.51 -15.02
CA GLU A 111 -4.67 16.66 -16.45
C GLU A 111 -5.65 17.62 -17.13
N ARG A 112 -6.94 17.53 -16.78
CA ARG A 112 -7.94 18.47 -17.27
C ARG A 112 -7.63 19.90 -16.81
N LEU A 113 -7.25 20.11 -15.55
CA LEU A 113 -6.87 21.41 -15.00
C LEU A 113 -5.72 22.02 -15.80
N ALA A 114 -4.65 21.25 -16.00
CA ALA A 114 -3.48 21.68 -16.77
C ALA A 114 -3.83 22.05 -18.22
N SER A 115 -4.69 21.25 -18.88
CA SER A 115 -5.10 21.48 -20.27
C SER A 115 -5.90 22.78 -20.47
N THR A 116 -6.56 23.26 -19.41
CA THR A 116 -7.30 24.52 -19.44
C THR A 116 -6.47 25.74 -19.02
N GLY A 117 -5.17 25.56 -18.72
CA GLY A 117 -4.28 26.61 -18.26
C GLY A 117 -4.55 27.09 -16.82
N ARG A 118 -5.36 26.34 -16.08
CA ARG A 118 -5.68 26.62 -14.67
C ARG A 118 -4.65 25.99 -13.74
N THR A 119 -4.67 26.42 -12.49
CA THR A 119 -3.74 26.00 -11.46
C THR A 119 -4.48 25.43 -10.25
N PRO A 120 -3.82 24.74 -9.32
CA PRO A 120 -4.42 24.27 -8.07
C PRO A 120 -5.07 25.40 -7.23
N ASP A 121 -4.69 26.66 -7.44
CA ASP A 121 -5.30 27.82 -6.75
C ASP A 121 -6.74 28.10 -7.21
N ASP A 122 -7.11 27.61 -8.39
CA ASP A 122 -8.48 27.69 -8.89
C ASP A 122 -9.44 26.68 -8.21
N ILE A 123 -8.91 25.72 -7.44
CA ILE A 123 -9.71 24.73 -6.72
C ILE A 123 -10.14 25.32 -5.36
N ALA A 124 -11.44 25.54 -5.18
CA ALA A 124 -12.03 26.05 -3.95
C ALA A 124 -12.33 24.94 -2.93
N GLU A 125 -12.85 23.79 -3.39
CA GLU A 125 -13.18 22.64 -2.54
C GLU A 125 -13.01 21.32 -3.32
N ILE A 126 -12.70 20.25 -2.62
CA ILE A 126 -12.61 18.87 -3.15
C ILE A 126 -13.53 17.98 -2.33
N THR A 127 -14.57 17.44 -2.95
CA THR A 127 -15.42 16.41 -2.34
C THR A 127 -14.94 15.03 -2.77
N VAL A 128 -14.77 14.10 -1.82
CA VAL A 128 -14.34 12.72 -2.05
C VAL A 128 -15.37 11.76 -1.49
N GLU A 129 -16.08 11.08 -2.37
CA GLU A 129 -16.92 9.94 -1.99
C GLU A 129 -16.06 8.66 -2.00
N THR A 130 -16.06 7.91 -0.89
CA THR A 130 -15.17 6.75 -0.74
C THR A 130 -15.77 5.65 0.15
N HIS A 131 -15.11 4.50 0.15
CA HIS A 131 -15.41 3.36 1.02
C HIS A 131 -15.37 3.77 2.52
N PRO A 132 -16.18 3.13 3.42
CA PRO A 132 -16.19 3.46 4.86
C PRO A 132 -14.83 3.47 5.54
N ARG A 133 -13.90 2.60 5.13
CA ARG A 133 -12.51 2.65 5.62
C ARG A 133 -11.70 3.84 5.06
N GLY A 134 -12.05 4.34 3.88
CA GLY A 134 -11.49 5.57 3.35
C GLY A 134 -11.91 6.79 4.16
N LEU A 135 -13.15 6.78 4.69
CA LEU A 135 -13.66 7.84 5.58
C LEU A 135 -12.89 7.95 6.91
N THR A 136 -12.09 6.96 7.29
CA THR A 136 -11.24 7.03 8.50
C THR A 136 -9.91 7.75 8.27
N LEU A 137 -9.57 8.08 7.03
CA LEU A 137 -8.32 8.76 6.65
C LEU A 137 -8.47 10.28 6.73
N THR A 138 -8.77 10.81 7.90
CA THR A 138 -9.26 12.20 8.08
C THR A 138 -8.20 13.23 8.43
N GLU A 139 -6.93 12.82 8.63
CA GLU A 139 -5.89 13.74 9.12
C GLU A 139 -5.63 14.87 8.11
N VAL A 140 -5.83 16.11 8.54
CA VAL A 140 -5.64 17.31 7.73
C VAL A 140 -4.23 17.89 7.88
N GLU A 141 -3.60 17.71 9.05
CA GLU A 141 -2.26 18.19 9.35
C GLU A 141 -1.33 17.02 9.72
N PRO A 142 -1.00 16.13 8.75
CA PRO A 142 -0.25 14.94 9.05
C PRO A 142 1.15 15.29 9.61
N PRO A 143 1.50 14.79 10.80
CA PRO A 143 2.76 15.13 11.46
C PRO A 143 3.98 14.44 10.83
N THR A 144 3.76 13.41 10.04
CA THR A 144 4.83 12.62 9.40
C THR A 144 4.46 12.22 7.97
N VAL A 145 5.47 11.89 7.18
CA VAL A 145 5.28 11.29 5.85
C VAL A 145 4.42 10.03 5.90
N LEU A 146 4.52 9.23 6.97
CA LEU A 146 3.68 8.04 7.12
C LEU A 146 2.21 8.43 7.34
N SER A 147 1.93 9.37 8.23
CA SER A 147 0.56 9.88 8.44
C SER A 147 -0.02 10.48 7.15
N ALA A 148 0.77 11.24 6.39
CA ALA A 148 0.37 11.79 5.10
C ALA A 148 -0.09 10.70 4.11
N LYS A 149 0.59 9.56 4.09
CA LYS A 149 0.22 8.39 3.26
C LYS A 149 -1.10 7.73 3.70
N PHE A 150 -1.57 8.02 4.90
CA PHE A 150 -2.84 7.57 5.46
C PHE A 150 -3.83 8.72 5.69
N SER A 151 -3.63 9.83 5.00
CA SER A 151 -4.54 10.99 4.97
C SER A 151 -5.18 11.13 3.59
N MET A 152 -6.50 11.06 3.50
CA MET A 152 -7.23 11.36 2.27
C MET A 152 -7.12 12.84 1.90
N PRO A 153 -7.27 13.79 2.86
CA PRO A 153 -7.05 15.21 2.57
C PRO A 153 -5.67 15.48 1.97
N HIS A 154 -4.60 14.87 2.53
CA HIS A 154 -3.26 15.06 1.99
C HIS A 154 -3.11 14.42 0.61
N ALA A 155 -3.61 13.20 0.40
CA ALA A 155 -3.54 12.53 -0.89
C ALA A 155 -4.20 13.37 -1.99
N MET A 156 -5.40 13.89 -1.77
CA MET A 156 -6.11 14.73 -2.75
C MET A 156 -5.38 16.05 -3.01
N ALA A 157 -4.96 16.73 -1.95
CA ALA A 157 -4.25 18.00 -2.06
C ALA A 157 -2.91 17.86 -2.80
N ALA A 158 -2.13 16.84 -2.44
CA ALA A 158 -0.82 16.60 -3.05
C ALA A 158 -0.94 16.18 -4.52
N VAL A 159 -1.93 15.33 -4.87
CA VAL A 159 -2.20 14.94 -6.26
C VAL A 159 -2.64 16.15 -7.09
N ALA A 160 -3.54 16.99 -6.58
CA ALA A 160 -3.95 18.22 -7.25
C ALA A 160 -2.77 19.17 -7.51
N ALA A 161 -1.86 19.32 -6.53
CA ALA A 161 -0.71 20.21 -6.62
C ALA A 161 0.44 19.65 -7.47
N ARG A 162 0.71 18.33 -7.40
CA ARG A 162 1.90 17.70 -7.99
C ARG A 162 1.60 16.84 -9.21
N ARG A 163 0.34 16.54 -9.50
CA ARG A 163 -0.13 15.67 -10.60
C ARG A 163 0.52 14.30 -10.61
N THR A 164 0.76 13.75 -9.43
CA THR A 164 1.28 12.39 -9.23
C THR A 164 0.74 11.79 -7.93
N GLY A 165 0.56 10.48 -7.89
CA GLY A 165 0.29 9.71 -6.67
C GLY A 165 1.51 8.93 -6.17
N GLY A 166 2.69 9.12 -6.79
CA GLY A 166 3.96 8.47 -6.44
C GLY A 166 4.60 9.03 -5.17
N GLN A 167 5.86 8.69 -4.95
CA GLN A 167 6.59 9.09 -3.73
C GLN A 167 6.72 10.61 -3.56
N THR A 168 6.85 11.35 -4.65
CA THR A 168 7.00 12.80 -4.63
C THR A 168 5.75 13.54 -4.16
N ALA A 169 4.56 12.94 -4.25
CA ALA A 169 3.33 13.47 -3.66
C ALA A 169 3.30 13.35 -2.12
N PHE A 170 4.17 12.52 -1.55
CA PHE A 170 4.23 12.23 -0.12
C PHE A 170 5.62 12.47 0.47
N GLY A 171 6.44 13.30 -0.19
CA GLY A 171 7.72 13.73 0.33
C GLY A 171 7.57 14.65 1.55
N ARG A 172 8.66 14.80 2.33
CA ARG A 172 8.64 15.67 3.51
C ARG A 172 8.32 17.13 3.15
N ASP A 173 8.75 17.59 1.98
CA ASP A 173 8.48 18.93 1.45
C ASP A 173 7.00 19.22 1.25
N THR A 174 6.16 18.20 1.05
CA THR A 174 4.72 18.35 0.87
C THR A 174 3.96 18.59 2.18
N LEU A 175 4.55 18.27 3.33
CA LEU A 175 3.92 18.46 4.65
C LEU A 175 3.75 19.95 4.95
N ASP A 176 4.77 20.76 4.61
CA ASP A 176 4.87 22.17 4.92
C ASP A 176 4.56 23.07 3.70
N ASP A 177 4.16 22.49 2.56
CA ASP A 177 3.79 23.23 1.34
C ASP A 177 2.47 24.00 1.56
N PRO A 178 2.47 25.36 1.47
CA PRO A 178 1.27 26.15 1.76
C PRO A 178 0.09 25.87 0.81
N ALA A 179 0.35 25.57 -0.46
CA ALA A 179 -0.69 25.27 -1.43
C ALA A 179 -1.36 23.93 -1.11
N ILE A 180 -0.55 22.91 -0.74
CA ILE A 180 -1.06 21.62 -0.30
C ILE A 180 -1.81 21.77 1.04
N ALA A 181 -1.30 22.55 1.99
CA ALA A 181 -1.95 22.80 3.26
C ALA A 181 -3.34 23.41 3.07
N ARG A 182 -3.45 24.45 2.23
CA ARG A 182 -4.73 25.07 1.86
C ARG A 182 -5.73 24.06 1.30
N LEU A 183 -5.30 23.23 0.36
CA LEU A 183 -6.16 22.23 -0.28
C LEU A 183 -6.57 21.12 0.70
N ARG A 184 -5.70 20.69 1.63
CA ARG A 184 -6.06 19.72 2.67
C ARG A 184 -7.28 20.16 3.47
N HIS A 185 -7.34 21.43 3.86
CA HIS A 185 -8.47 22.00 4.59
C HIS A 185 -9.74 22.14 3.74
N ALA A 186 -9.61 22.13 2.42
CA ALA A 186 -10.72 22.23 1.48
C ALA A 186 -11.30 20.83 1.10
N VAL A 187 -10.74 19.72 1.59
CA VAL A 187 -11.25 18.38 1.31
C VAL A 187 -12.43 18.03 2.21
N ARG A 188 -13.49 17.49 1.61
CA ARG A 188 -14.65 16.89 2.29
C ARG A 188 -14.74 15.41 1.96
N LEU A 189 -15.00 14.58 2.96
CA LEU A 189 -15.15 13.13 2.78
C LEU A 189 -16.62 12.74 2.94
N GLU A 190 -17.14 11.99 1.98
CA GLU A 190 -18.50 11.52 1.94
C GLU A 190 -18.55 10.01 1.67
N PRO A 191 -19.59 9.29 2.13
CA PRO A 191 -19.74 7.87 1.85
C PRO A 191 -20.09 7.65 0.38
N TYR A 192 -19.34 6.78 -0.28
CA TYR A 192 -19.72 6.24 -1.59
C TYR A 192 -20.81 5.16 -1.42
N ALA A 193 -21.86 5.19 -2.24
CA ALA A 193 -22.91 4.20 -2.22
C ALA A 193 -23.50 3.98 -3.63
N PRO A 194 -23.83 2.72 -4.01
CA PRO A 194 -23.58 1.48 -3.29
C PRO A 194 -22.12 1.04 -3.34
N ILE A 195 -21.66 0.20 -2.40
CA ILE A 195 -20.37 -0.48 -2.46
C ILE A 195 -20.64 -1.92 -2.92
N GLU A 196 -19.95 -2.33 -3.97
CA GLU A 196 -20.01 -3.69 -4.48
C GLU A 196 -19.14 -4.65 -3.65
N THR A 197 -19.22 -5.94 -3.94
CA THR A 197 -18.38 -6.97 -3.34
C THR A 197 -17.01 -6.97 -4.04
N TRP A 198 -16.00 -7.54 -3.35
CA TRP A 198 -14.70 -7.82 -3.94
C TRP A 198 -14.82 -8.47 -5.34
N PRO A 199 -14.04 -8.05 -6.34
CA PRO A 199 -12.91 -7.08 -6.26
C PRO A 199 -13.30 -5.60 -6.39
N LYS A 200 -14.58 -5.27 -6.62
CA LYS A 200 -15.08 -3.90 -6.82
C LYS A 200 -15.53 -3.21 -5.51
N ASP A 201 -14.82 -3.47 -4.45
CA ASP A 201 -15.16 -3.01 -3.10
C ASP A 201 -14.52 -1.69 -2.69
N ARG A 202 -13.78 -1.03 -3.60
CA ARG A 202 -13.04 0.21 -3.32
C ARG A 202 -13.25 1.30 -4.35
N PRO A 203 -14.51 1.72 -4.59
CA PRO A 203 -14.80 2.83 -5.49
C PRO A 203 -14.33 4.16 -4.91
N GLY A 204 -14.15 5.15 -5.78
CA GLY A 204 -13.90 6.54 -5.42
C GLY A 204 -14.49 7.47 -6.44
N ARG A 205 -15.14 8.54 -5.98
CA ARG A 205 -15.57 9.65 -6.81
C ARG A 205 -15.00 10.94 -6.24
N VAL A 206 -14.42 11.76 -7.10
CA VAL A 206 -13.83 13.03 -6.71
C VAL A 206 -14.51 14.14 -7.50
N THR A 207 -14.94 15.16 -6.78
CA THR A 207 -15.53 16.37 -7.36
C THR A 207 -14.69 17.57 -6.95
N TRP A 208 -14.16 18.29 -7.93
CA TRP A 208 -13.50 19.59 -7.74
C TRP A 208 -14.48 20.72 -8.00
N HIS A 209 -14.67 21.56 -6.99
CA HIS A 209 -15.42 22.81 -7.09
C HIS A 209 -14.44 23.93 -7.36
N LEU A 210 -14.53 24.58 -8.51
CA LEU A 210 -13.62 25.65 -8.89
C LEU A 210 -14.13 27.02 -8.41
N SER A 211 -13.22 27.95 -8.17
CA SER A 211 -13.51 29.29 -7.67
C SER A 211 -14.43 30.12 -8.59
N ASN A 212 -14.51 29.74 -9.86
CA ASN A 212 -15.41 30.37 -10.84
C ASN A 212 -16.83 29.77 -10.86
N GLY A 213 -17.11 28.79 -9.96
CA GLY A 213 -18.40 28.11 -9.87
C GLY A 213 -18.54 26.85 -10.74
N GLU A 214 -17.55 26.53 -11.59
CA GLU A 214 -17.56 25.25 -12.31
C GLU A 214 -17.34 24.07 -11.34
N THR A 215 -17.92 22.93 -11.69
CA THR A 215 -17.74 21.68 -10.94
C THR A 215 -17.31 20.57 -11.90
N TRP A 216 -16.24 19.89 -11.56
CA TRP A 216 -15.70 18.78 -12.34
C TRP A 216 -15.71 17.50 -11.49
N THR A 217 -16.24 16.43 -12.04
CA THR A 217 -16.36 15.15 -11.35
C THR A 217 -15.72 14.05 -12.17
N GLU A 218 -15.00 13.17 -11.51
CA GLU A 218 -14.45 11.94 -12.05
C GLU A 218 -14.67 10.79 -11.06
N ALA A 219 -14.90 9.58 -11.56
CA ALA A 219 -15.18 8.41 -10.74
C ALA A 219 -14.40 7.20 -11.24
N VAL A 220 -13.89 6.40 -10.32
CA VAL A 220 -13.22 5.13 -10.55
C VAL A 220 -13.95 4.07 -9.73
N GLU A 221 -14.49 3.06 -10.41
CA GLU A 221 -15.33 2.04 -9.75
C GLU A 221 -14.52 1.10 -8.86
N ASN A 222 -13.24 0.89 -9.20
CA ASN A 222 -12.33 0.05 -8.42
C ASN A 222 -10.89 0.53 -8.52
N ALA A 223 -10.13 0.35 -7.44
CA ALA A 223 -8.70 0.63 -7.44
C ALA A 223 -7.96 -0.42 -8.29
N ARG A 224 -7.24 0.02 -9.33
CA ARG A 224 -6.44 -0.85 -10.20
C ARG A 224 -5.32 -1.57 -9.43
N GLY A 225 -4.82 -2.65 -9.99
CA GLY A 225 -3.69 -3.43 -9.50
C GLY A 225 -4.04 -4.80 -8.94
N GLY A 226 -5.31 -5.20 -8.95
CA GLY A 226 -5.81 -6.53 -8.66
C GLY A 226 -5.83 -7.44 -9.90
N GLU A 227 -6.36 -8.65 -9.74
CA GLU A 227 -6.50 -9.62 -10.83
C GLU A 227 -7.53 -9.21 -11.89
N ASP A 228 -8.49 -8.39 -11.48
CA ASP A 228 -9.56 -7.85 -12.32
C ASP A 228 -9.08 -6.72 -13.24
N GLU A 229 -8.15 -5.89 -12.78
CA GLU A 229 -7.57 -4.79 -13.54
C GLU A 229 -6.07 -4.62 -13.19
N PRO A 230 -5.21 -5.54 -13.63
CA PRO A 230 -3.80 -5.54 -13.29
C PRO A 230 -3.05 -4.39 -13.98
N PHE A 231 -1.98 -3.93 -13.34
CA PHE A 231 -1.01 -3.07 -14.00
C PHE A 231 -0.15 -3.88 -14.97
N SER A 232 0.26 -3.24 -16.06
CA SER A 232 1.26 -3.81 -16.95
C SER A 232 2.62 -3.98 -16.28
N THR A 233 3.43 -4.88 -16.81
CA THR A 233 4.82 -5.07 -16.35
C THR A 233 5.62 -3.77 -16.41
N ASP A 234 5.42 -2.95 -17.45
CA ASP A 234 6.13 -1.68 -17.60
C ASP A 234 5.72 -0.64 -16.57
N GLU A 235 4.43 -0.55 -16.20
CA GLU A 235 3.96 0.31 -15.10
C GLU A 235 4.61 -0.09 -13.77
N LEU A 236 4.67 -1.40 -13.48
CA LEU A 236 5.30 -1.90 -12.24
C LEU A 236 6.82 -1.67 -12.24
N LEU A 237 7.49 -1.90 -13.36
CA LEU A 237 8.92 -1.63 -13.49
C LEU A 237 9.24 -0.14 -13.43
N GLY A 238 8.37 0.72 -13.98
CA GLY A 238 8.48 2.17 -13.84
C GLY A 238 8.44 2.62 -12.38
N LYS A 239 7.53 2.05 -11.59
CA LYS A 239 7.51 2.29 -10.14
C LYS A 239 8.77 1.80 -9.43
N ILE A 240 9.28 0.63 -9.77
CA ILE A 240 10.51 0.10 -9.20
C ILE A 240 11.68 1.02 -9.53
N ASP A 241 11.75 1.51 -10.76
CA ASP A 241 12.76 2.47 -11.21
C ASP A 241 12.71 3.77 -10.38
N GLU A 242 11.54 4.38 -10.27
CA GLU A 242 11.32 5.57 -9.44
C GLU A 242 11.81 5.39 -7.99
N LEU A 243 11.51 4.22 -7.40
CA LEU A 243 11.81 3.97 -6.00
C LEU A 243 13.28 3.60 -5.72
N THR A 244 13.97 3.03 -6.68
CA THR A 244 15.25 2.34 -6.39
C THR A 244 16.44 2.89 -7.14
N ARG A 245 16.28 3.45 -8.35
CA ARG A 245 17.40 3.81 -9.22
C ARG A 245 18.41 4.78 -8.56
N ALA A 246 17.93 5.73 -7.78
CA ALA A 246 18.80 6.69 -7.09
C ALA A 246 19.67 6.06 -5.99
N VAL A 247 19.26 4.92 -5.42
CA VAL A 247 19.96 4.24 -4.31
C VAL A 247 20.65 2.97 -4.79
N PHE A 248 20.00 2.22 -5.68
CA PHE A 248 20.46 0.95 -6.24
C PHE A 248 20.31 0.96 -7.77
N PRO A 249 21.24 1.61 -8.50
CA PRO A 249 21.10 1.84 -9.94
C PRO A 249 20.87 0.59 -10.79
N ALA A 250 21.42 -0.55 -10.38
CA ALA A 250 21.26 -1.82 -11.10
C ALA A 250 19.94 -2.56 -10.82
N MET A 251 19.22 -2.22 -9.74
CA MET A 251 18.05 -2.99 -9.29
C MET A 251 16.93 -3.06 -10.33
N PRO A 252 16.49 -1.96 -10.98
CA PRO A 252 15.42 -2.03 -11.98
C PRO A 252 15.75 -2.98 -13.13
N ASP A 253 16.99 -2.96 -13.60
CA ASP A 253 17.40 -3.74 -14.75
C ASP A 253 17.49 -5.24 -14.41
N VAL A 254 18.02 -5.58 -13.23
CA VAL A 254 18.06 -6.97 -12.74
C VAL A 254 16.65 -7.51 -12.50
N LEU A 255 15.74 -6.70 -11.94
CA LEU A 255 14.35 -7.11 -11.74
C LEU A 255 13.60 -7.26 -13.07
N ARG A 256 13.88 -6.42 -14.06
CA ARG A 256 13.35 -6.60 -15.43
C ARG A 256 13.81 -7.93 -16.02
N GLU A 257 15.11 -8.26 -15.92
CA GLU A 257 15.66 -9.53 -16.39
C GLU A 257 14.94 -10.72 -15.73
N LEU A 258 14.77 -10.68 -14.40
CA LEU A 258 14.06 -11.71 -13.63
C LEU A 258 12.60 -11.91 -14.06
N ILE A 259 11.89 -10.84 -14.39
CA ILE A 259 10.47 -10.89 -14.79
C ILE A 259 10.34 -11.42 -16.23
N VAL A 260 11.21 -10.97 -17.14
CA VAL A 260 11.16 -11.35 -18.57
C VAL A 260 11.68 -12.76 -18.77
N ASP A 261 12.76 -13.14 -18.10
CA ASP A 261 13.35 -14.47 -18.15
C ASP A 261 13.76 -14.96 -16.75
N PRO A 262 12.83 -15.57 -16.00
CA PRO A 262 13.14 -16.13 -14.68
C PRO A 262 14.26 -17.18 -14.71
N HIS A 263 14.52 -17.80 -15.86
CA HIS A 263 15.60 -18.78 -16.03
C HIS A 263 16.99 -18.14 -16.18
N ALA A 264 17.08 -16.88 -16.52
CA ALA A 264 18.37 -16.16 -16.66
C ALA A 264 19.20 -16.15 -15.37
N VAL A 265 18.53 -16.29 -14.23
CA VAL A 265 19.16 -16.40 -12.91
C VAL A 265 19.12 -17.81 -12.33
N ALA A 266 18.51 -18.78 -13.04
CA ALA A 266 18.48 -20.17 -12.62
C ALA A 266 19.94 -20.70 -12.54
N GLY A 267 20.30 -21.25 -11.39
CA GLY A 267 21.66 -21.70 -11.12
C GLY A 267 22.61 -20.67 -10.54
N LYS A 268 22.25 -19.37 -10.49
CA LYS A 268 22.98 -18.37 -9.72
C LYS A 268 22.57 -18.47 -8.24
N PRO A 269 23.52 -18.42 -7.28
CA PRO A 269 23.17 -18.27 -5.88
C PRO A 269 22.34 -17.00 -5.66
N TRP A 270 21.23 -17.09 -4.94
CA TRP A 270 20.37 -15.93 -4.69
C TRP A 270 21.13 -14.73 -4.07
N ARG A 271 22.12 -15.02 -3.23
CA ARG A 271 23.02 -14.02 -2.67
C ARG A 271 23.68 -13.15 -3.73
N ASP A 272 24.12 -13.76 -4.84
CA ASP A 272 24.82 -13.03 -5.90
C ASP A 272 23.85 -12.13 -6.67
N VAL A 273 22.63 -12.60 -6.90
CA VAL A 273 21.54 -11.80 -7.50
C VAL A 273 21.23 -10.59 -6.61
N VAL A 274 21.06 -10.81 -5.30
CA VAL A 274 20.82 -9.72 -4.34
C VAL A 274 21.99 -8.74 -4.31
N THR A 275 23.23 -9.23 -4.30
CA THR A 275 24.43 -8.38 -4.33
C THR A 275 24.48 -7.53 -5.59
N GLN A 276 24.12 -8.08 -6.75
CA GLN A 276 24.04 -7.34 -7.99
C GLN A 276 22.96 -6.25 -7.93
N MET A 277 21.74 -6.59 -7.46
CA MET A 277 20.64 -5.63 -7.31
C MET A 277 20.98 -4.47 -6.37
N THR A 278 21.66 -4.75 -5.26
CA THR A 278 21.90 -3.78 -4.19
C THR A 278 23.26 -3.09 -4.29
N LYS A 279 23.97 -3.25 -5.40
CA LYS A 279 25.22 -2.53 -5.67
C LYS A 279 24.93 -1.03 -5.79
N ARG A 280 25.58 -0.24 -4.94
CA ARG A 280 25.50 1.23 -4.92
C ARG A 280 26.49 1.86 -5.87
#